data_f0ce8411e37e2a91d5cce5b44a5cbc7a
#
_entry.id   f0ce8411e37e2a91d5cce5b44a5cbc7a
#
_cell.length_a   1.000
_cell.length_b   1.000
_cell.length_c   1.000
_cell.angle_alpha   90.00
_cell.angle_beta   90.00
_cell.angle_gamma   90.00
#
_symmetry.space_group_name_H-M   'P 1'
#
loop_
_entity.id
_entity.type
_entity.pdbx_description
1 polymer ?
#
loop_
_entity_poly.entity_id
_entity_poly.type
_entity_poly.pdbx_seq_one_letter_code
_entity_poly.pdbx_strand_id
1 'polypeptide(L)'
;MKMKILIIFLFFTGIIFISYVKSNKEEINYTIIGEKELFSSNIISKNFSDLIYDELSKKNNFGFYSKEFTYKNIRTIDMINNINNNVNIDNIYIQNILKRTNVLIINTGNNEINYKLSKVDSNENNDNEIYNYLDEVYKDIKVLIEKVKDLNEGKIIFLGIYNDTGNKDNDKYYKYINEKLKLLMHSNDIDYLNLFYVLNKNEDYLTKGNNIYITNEGNIAIFNKLYRKIDQLYLHKQL
;
A
#
# COMPACT_ATOMS: atom_id res chain seq x y z
N MET A 1 6.75 16.64 58.53
CA MET A 1 6.51 15.25 58.05
C MET A 1 5.47 15.18 56.93
N LYS A 2 4.31 15.81 57.05
CA LYS A 2 3.22 15.78 56.04
C LYS A 2 3.64 16.29 54.63
N MET A 3 4.46 17.34 54.55
CA MET A 3 4.92 17.91 53.26
C MET A 3 5.87 17.00 52.49
N LYS A 4 6.76 16.25 53.20
CA LYS A 4 7.66 15.28 52.54
C LYS A 4 6.89 14.08 51.94
N ILE A 5 5.81 13.64 52.61
CA ILE A 5 4.97 12.54 52.15
C ILE A 5 4.19 12.97 50.88
N LEU A 6 3.71 14.21 50.82
CA LEU A 6 3.00 14.75 49.65
C LEU A 6 3.92 14.83 48.42
N ILE A 7 5.17 15.26 48.58
CA ILE A 7 6.14 15.35 47.47
C ILE A 7 6.49 13.95 46.94
N ILE A 8 6.65 12.94 47.81
CA ILE A 8 6.91 11.56 47.40
C ILE A 8 5.72 10.99 46.66
N PHE A 9 4.50 11.27 47.11
CA PHE A 9 3.27 10.80 46.43
C PHE A 9 3.13 11.42 45.03
N LEU A 10 3.38 12.72 44.86
CA LEU A 10 3.39 13.40 43.56
C LEU A 10 4.48 12.87 42.62
N PHE A 11 5.64 12.51 43.14
CA PHE A 11 6.73 11.92 42.36
C PHE A 11 6.36 10.50 41.86
N PHE A 12 5.79 9.66 42.73
CA PHE A 12 5.32 8.32 42.36
C PHE A 12 4.16 8.36 41.36
N THR A 13 3.17 9.25 41.55
CA THR A 13 2.06 9.41 40.57
C THR A 13 2.55 9.94 39.23
N GLY A 14 3.53 10.85 39.24
CA GLY A 14 4.19 11.33 38.02
C GLY A 14 4.93 10.21 37.26
N ILE A 15 5.69 9.36 37.99
CA ILE A 15 6.38 8.22 37.37
C ILE A 15 5.38 7.20 36.81
N ILE A 16 4.31 6.89 37.54
CA ILE A 16 3.27 5.96 37.08
C ILE A 16 2.56 6.54 35.85
N PHE A 17 2.25 7.84 35.85
CA PHE A 17 1.63 8.48 34.70
C PHE A 17 2.53 8.50 33.47
N ILE A 18 3.83 8.81 33.63
CA ILE A 18 4.82 8.76 32.54
C ILE A 18 4.97 7.33 32.02
N SER A 19 5.00 6.32 32.91
CA SER A 19 5.08 4.91 32.52
C SER A 19 3.80 4.46 31.80
N TYR A 20 2.64 4.90 32.26
CA TYR A 20 1.35 4.60 31.63
C TYR A 20 1.25 5.23 30.22
N VAL A 21 1.64 6.50 30.07
CA VAL A 21 1.67 7.19 28.77
C VAL A 21 2.70 6.54 27.82
N LYS A 22 3.83 6.07 28.36
CA LYS A 22 4.87 5.38 27.56
C LYS A 22 4.45 3.97 27.12
N SER A 23 3.59 3.29 27.89
CA SER A 23 3.10 1.93 27.59
C SER A 23 1.94 1.89 26.58
N ASN A 24 1.32 3.03 26.29
CA ASN A 24 0.13 3.12 25.42
C ASN A 24 0.43 3.66 24.01
N LYS A 25 1.70 3.72 23.58
CA LYS A 25 1.99 3.99 22.17
C LYS A 25 1.68 2.73 21.37
N GLU A 26 0.66 2.81 20.53
CA GLU A 26 0.31 1.76 19.59
C GLU A 26 1.54 1.38 18.74
N GLU A 27 1.80 0.07 18.65
CA GLU A 27 2.91 -0.46 17.88
C GLU A 27 2.66 -0.22 16.39
N ILE A 28 3.67 0.22 15.64
CA ILE A 28 3.56 0.43 14.20
C ILE A 28 4.01 -0.83 13.47
N ASN A 29 3.03 -1.60 12.99
CA ASN A 29 3.21 -2.80 12.20
C ASN A 29 2.89 -2.48 10.73
N TYR A 30 3.90 -2.45 9.88
CA TYR A 30 3.81 -2.04 8.49
C TYR A 30 3.89 -3.25 7.56
N THR A 31 2.88 -3.43 6.70
CA THR A 31 2.83 -4.54 5.75
C THR A 31 2.47 -4.06 4.35
N ILE A 32 3.05 -4.72 3.36
CA ILE A 32 2.73 -4.54 1.95
C ILE A 32 2.31 -5.88 1.38
N ILE A 33 1.21 -5.89 0.63
CA ILE A 33 0.77 -7.07 -0.15
C ILE A 33 0.50 -6.66 -1.59
N GLY A 34 0.73 -7.58 -2.52
CA GLY A 34 0.38 -7.36 -3.93
C GLY A 34 1.49 -7.64 -4.94
N GLU A 35 1.58 -6.82 -5.96
CA GLU A 35 2.46 -7.01 -7.11
C GLU A 35 3.90 -6.60 -6.77
N LYS A 36 4.83 -7.56 -6.85
CA LYS A 36 6.23 -7.37 -6.48
C LYS A 36 6.97 -6.40 -7.42
N GLU A 37 6.52 -6.26 -8.65
CA GLU A 37 7.11 -5.37 -9.65
C GLU A 37 7.16 -3.92 -9.18
N LEU A 38 6.15 -3.48 -8.42
CA LEU A 38 6.12 -2.15 -7.82
C LEU A 38 7.16 -1.99 -6.70
N PHE A 39 7.57 -3.09 -6.05
CA PHE A 39 8.45 -3.10 -4.88
C PHE A 39 9.85 -3.63 -5.16
N SER A 40 10.14 -4.06 -6.38
CA SER A 40 11.44 -4.57 -6.77
C SER A 40 11.88 -3.97 -8.08
N SER A 41 12.91 -3.14 -8.08
CA SER A 41 13.57 -2.78 -9.32
C SER A 41 15.03 -3.25 -9.28
N ASN A 42 15.48 -3.86 -10.36
CA ASN A 42 16.88 -4.24 -10.57
C ASN A 42 17.80 -2.98 -10.75
N ILE A 43 17.22 -1.79 -10.78
CA ILE A 43 17.88 -0.53 -11.18
C ILE A 43 18.18 0.36 -9.95
N ILE A 44 17.48 0.15 -8.84
CA ILE A 44 17.56 1.04 -7.67
C ILE A 44 17.97 0.27 -6.41
N SER A 45 18.74 0.94 -5.57
CA SER A 45 19.20 0.41 -4.29
C SER A 45 18.08 0.23 -3.25
N LYS A 46 17.04 1.10 -3.30
CA LYS A 46 15.90 1.07 -2.38
C LYS A 46 14.65 1.57 -3.10
N ASN A 47 13.57 0.80 -3.03
CA ASN A 47 12.26 1.24 -3.49
C ASN A 47 11.53 2.07 -2.43
N PHE A 48 10.37 2.64 -2.76
CA PHE A 48 9.60 3.49 -1.84
C PHE A 48 9.20 2.76 -0.54
N SER A 49 8.99 1.44 -0.59
CA SER A 49 8.60 0.69 0.60
C SER A 49 9.75 0.51 1.59
N ASP A 50 10.97 0.34 1.08
CA ASP A 50 12.18 0.28 1.89
C ASP A 50 12.50 1.66 2.50
N LEU A 51 12.23 2.75 1.76
CA LEU A 51 12.36 4.12 2.28
C LEU A 51 11.37 4.39 3.42
N ILE A 52 10.12 3.92 3.29
CA ILE A 52 9.12 4.01 4.37
C ILE A 52 9.58 3.20 5.61
N TYR A 53 10.06 1.98 5.39
CA TYR A 53 10.62 1.16 6.48
C TYR A 53 11.77 1.88 7.19
N ASP A 54 12.71 2.47 6.46
CA ASP A 54 13.83 3.22 7.06
C ASP A 54 13.35 4.36 7.97
N GLU A 55 12.27 5.06 7.61
CA GLU A 55 11.72 6.14 8.45
C GLU A 55 10.91 5.59 9.63
N LEU A 56 10.09 4.57 9.42
CA LEU A 56 9.28 3.98 10.48
C LEU A 56 10.15 3.26 11.52
N SER A 57 11.20 2.56 11.10
CA SER A 57 12.11 1.84 12.00
C SER A 57 12.88 2.73 12.98
N LYS A 58 12.95 4.05 12.73
CA LYS A 58 13.52 5.03 13.66
C LYS A 58 12.57 5.38 14.81
N LYS A 59 11.29 4.97 14.74
CA LYS A 59 10.30 5.25 15.77
C LYS A 59 10.43 4.25 16.92
N ASN A 60 10.33 4.71 18.16
CA ASN A 60 10.48 3.87 19.36
C ASN A 60 9.38 2.81 19.52
N ASN A 61 8.26 2.96 18.81
CA ASN A 61 7.12 2.04 18.82
C ASN A 61 6.98 1.28 17.50
N PHE A 62 8.03 1.19 16.69
CA PHE A 62 8.05 0.34 15.51
C PHE A 62 8.09 -1.13 15.91
N GLY A 63 7.14 -1.93 15.38
CA GLY A 63 7.02 -3.35 15.64
C GLY A 63 7.66 -4.20 14.55
N PHE A 64 7.00 -4.31 13.39
CA PHE A 64 7.54 -5.09 12.28
C PHE A 64 7.25 -4.49 10.91
N TYR A 65 8.01 -4.95 9.91
CA TYR A 65 7.79 -4.75 8.49
C TYR A 65 7.68 -6.10 7.78
N SER A 66 6.66 -6.25 6.92
CA SER A 66 6.47 -7.45 6.12
C SER A 66 6.16 -7.08 4.66
N LYS A 67 6.84 -7.78 3.72
CA LYS A 67 6.58 -7.76 2.28
C LYS A 67 6.59 -9.16 1.67
N GLU A 68 6.50 -10.18 2.48
CA GLU A 68 6.56 -11.60 2.09
C GLU A 68 5.43 -11.97 1.14
N PHE A 69 4.26 -11.31 1.29
CA PHE A 69 3.09 -11.53 0.44
C PHE A 69 3.03 -10.59 -0.77
N THR A 70 4.20 -10.21 -1.30
CA THR A 70 4.33 -9.59 -2.61
C THR A 70 4.84 -10.62 -3.61
N TYR A 71 4.16 -10.77 -4.75
CA TYR A 71 4.48 -11.80 -5.72
C TYR A 71 4.65 -11.21 -7.12
N LYS A 72 5.56 -11.81 -7.90
CA LYS A 72 5.73 -11.47 -9.30
C LYS A 72 4.54 -11.99 -10.13
N ASN A 73 4.03 -11.17 -11.04
CA ASN A 73 2.91 -11.49 -11.94
C ASN A 73 1.63 -11.96 -11.21
N ILE A 74 1.41 -11.59 -9.96
CA ILE A 74 0.21 -11.95 -9.23
C ILE A 74 -1.01 -11.23 -9.82
N ARG A 75 -2.15 -11.94 -9.85
CA ARG A 75 -3.45 -11.34 -10.16
C ARG A 75 -4.23 -11.12 -8.88
N THR A 76 -5.22 -10.25 -8.94
CA THR A 76 -6.12 -9.97 -7.81
C THR A 76 -6.80 -11.24 -7.28
N ILE A 77 -7.27 -12.11 -8.17
CA ILE A 77 -7.90 -13.38 -7.79
C ILE A 77 -6.94 -14.34 -7.07
N ASP A 78 -5.65 -14.32 -7.43
CA ASP A 78 -4.65 -15.14 -6.75
C ASP A 78 -4.39 -14.63 -5.32
N MET A 79 -4.42 -13.30 -5.10
CA MET A 79 -4.36 -12.73 -3.74
C MET A 79 -5.57 -13.11 -2.90
N ILE A 80 -6.77 -13.07 -3.47
CA ILE A 80 -8.00 -13.53 -2.81
C ILE A 80 -7.87 -14.99 -2.37
N ASN A 81 -7.37 -15.84 -3.26
CA ASN A 81 -7.14 -17.26 -2.96
C ASN A 81 -6.09 -17.47 -1.86
N ASN A 82 -4.99 -16.69 -1.88
CA ASN A 82 -3.96 -16.73 -0.84
C ASN A 82 -4.53 -16.39 0.54
N ILE A 83 -5.40 -15.37 0.61
CA ILE A 83 -6.07 -15.00 1.86
C ILE A 83 -7.05 -16.09 2.32
N ASN A 84 -7.89 -16.61 1.40
CA ASN A 84 -8.86 -17.68 1.73
C ASN A 84 -8.19 -18.94 2.26
N ASN A 85 -7.09 -19.34 1.64
CA ASN A 85 -6.34 -20.54 1.99
C ASN A 85 -5.35 -20.30 3.14
N ASN A 86 -5.31 -19.09 3.68
CA ASN A 86 -4.38 -18.69 4.74
C ASN A 86 -2.93 -19.12 4.44
N VAL A 87 -2.45 -18.77 3.25
CA VAL A 87 -1.13 -19.18 2.74
C VAL A 87 -0.04 -18.85 3.74
N ASN A 88 0.92 -19.77 3.86
CA ASN A 88 2.07 -19.68 4.75
C ASN A 88 3.36 -19.50 3.93
N ILE A 89 4.19 -18.53 4.31
CA ILE A 89 5.54 -18.33 3.80
C ILE A 89 6.47 -18.23 5.02
N ASP A 90 7.46 -19.11 5.12
CA ASP A 90 8.46 -19.13 6.20
C ASP A 90 7.83 -19.07 7.62
N ASN A 91 6.77 -19.85 7.84
CA ASN A 91 5.95 -19.90 9.06
C ASN A 91 5.16 -18.62 9.36
N ILE A 92 5.04 -17.71 8.40
CA ILE A 92 4.21 -16.52 8.48
C ILE A 92 2.91 -16.76 7.70
N TYR A 93 1.77 -16.75 8.40
CA TYR A 93 0.45 -16.89 7.79
C TYR A 93 -0.12 -15.54 7.38
N ILE A 94 -0.63 -15.42 6.14
CA ILE A 94 -1.12 -14.16 5.59
C ILE A 94 -2.24 -13.54 6.45
N GLN A 95 -3.19 -14.33 6.95
CA GLN A 95 -4.27 -13.82 7.80
C GLN A 95 -3.73 -13.28 9.14
N ASN A 96 -2.69 -13.91 9.71
CA ASN A 96 -2.09 -13.46 10.95
C ASN A 96 -1.35 -12.12 10.77
N ILE A 97 -0.64 -11.96 9.65
CA ILE A 97 0.01 -10.70 9.32
C ILE A 97 -1.03 -9.59 9.12
N LEU A 98 -2.09 -9.85 8.34
CA LEU A 98 -3.15 -8.87 8.12
C LEU A 98 -3.78 -8.40 9.44
N LYS A 99 -4.11 -9.34 10.37
CA LYS A 99 -4.70 -9.00 11.67
C LYS A 99 -3.79 -8.15 12.57
N ARG A 100 -2.48 -8.28 12.43
CA ARG A 100 -1.50 -7.58 13.27
C ARG A 100 -1.01 -6.27 12.66
N THR A 101 -1.35 -5.98 11.41
CA THR A 101 -0.88 -4.82 10.67
C THR A 101 -1.70 -3.58 11.02
N ASN A 102 -1.02 -2.49 11.39
CA ASN A 102 -1.66 -1.19 11.62
C ASN A 102 -1.62 -0.30 10.36
N VAL A 103 -0.59 -0.47 9.51
CA VAL A 103 -0.41 0.23 8.24
C VAL A 103 -0.29 -0.80 7.13
N LEU A 104 -1.35 -0.99 6.38
CA LEU A 104 -1.40 -1.92 5.25
C LEU A 104 -1.38 -1.17 3.92
N ILE A 105 -0.41 -1.48 3.07
CA ILE A 105 -0.39 -1.00 1.68
C ILE A 105 -0.76 -2.16 0.76
N ILE A 106 -1.69 -1.91 -0.15
CA ILE A 106 -2.17 -2.87 -1.15
C ILE A 106 -1.93 -2.29 -2.53
N ASN A 107 -1.36 -3.08 -3.44
CA ASN A 107 -1.40 -2.81 -4.87
C ASN A 107 -1.71 -4.08 -5.65
N THR A 108 -2.59 -3.97 -6.62
CA THR A 108 -2.98 -5.06 -7.53
C THR A 108 -3.70 -4.52 -8.75
N GLY A 109 -3.76 -5.32 -9.81
CA GLY A 109 -4.49 -5.00 -11.03
C GLY A 109 -3.61 -4.47 -12.16
N ASN A 110 -2.39 -3.99 -11.89
CA ASN A 110 -1.48 -3.50 -12.93
C ASN A 110 -1.08 -4.64 -13.88
N ASN A 111 -0.64 -5.79 -13.35
CA ASN A 111 -0.21 -6.95 -14.13
C ASN A 111 -1.33 -7.47 -15.04
N GLU A 112 -2.56 -7.55 -14.51
CA GLU A 112 -3.74 -8.02 -15.26
C GLU A 112 -4.07 -7.10 -16.42
N ILE A 113 -4.12 -5.79 -16.17
CA ILE A 113 -4.45 -4.78 -17.16
C ILE A 113 -3.37 -4.69 -18.23
N ASN A 114 -2.11 -4.67 -17.84
CA ASN A 114 -0.99 -4.64 -18.78
C ASN A 114 -0.94 -5.87 -19.66
N TYR A 115 -1.17 -7.06 -19.08
CA TYR A 115 -1.27 -8.29 -19.85
C TYR A 115 -2.40 -8.20 -20.89
N LYS A 116 -3.60 -7.74 -20.51
CA LYS A 116 -4.73 -7.55 -21.44
C LYS A 116 -4.37 -6.58 -22.55
N LEU A 117 -3.85 -5.39 -22.19
CA LEU A 117 -3.49 -4.35 -23.16
C LEU A 117 -2.36 -4.78 -24.11
N SER A 118 -1.44 -5.64 -23.66
CA SER A 118 -0.36 -6.19 -24.50
C SER A 118 -0.85 -7.19 -25.56
N LYS A 119 -2.09 -7.71 -25.44
CA LYS A 119 -2.69 -8.68 -26.36
C LYS A 119 -3.67 -8.07 -27.33
N VAL A 120 -4.05 -6.82 -27.13
CA VAL A 120 -4.97 -6.12 -28.01
C VAL A 120 -4.21 -5.61 -29.23
N ASP A 121 -4.67 -5.97 -30.43
CA ASP A 121 -4.15 -5.41 -31.66
C ASP A 121 -4.55 -3.94 -31.75
N SER A 122 -3.58 -3.05 -31.93
CA SER A 122 -3.80 -1.59 -32.03
C SER A 122 -4.67 -1.19 -33.25
N ASN A 123 -4.90 -2.10 -34.17
CA ASN A 123 -5.69 -1.86 -35.38
C ASN A 123 -7.19 -2.21 -35.24
N GLU A 124 -7.60 -2.84 -34.12
CA GLU A 124 -8.99 -3.19 -33.85
C GLU A 124 -9.60 -2.26 -32.79
N ASN A 125 -10.83 -1.81 -33.02
CA ASN A 125 -11.56 -1.00 -32.04
C ASN A 125 -12.17 -1.89 -30.96
N ASN A 126 -11.32 -2.32 -30.00
CA ASN A 126 -11.65 -3.25 -28.92
C ASN A 126 -11.99 -2.53 -27.59
N ASP A 127 -12.29 -1.22 -27.64
CA ASP A 127 -12.52 -0.42 -26.43
C ASP A 127 -13.55 -1.06 -25.49
N ASN A 128 -14.67 -1.55 -26.01
CA ASN A 128 -15.72 -2.16 -25.18
C ASN A 128 -15.24 -3.43 -24.48
N GLU A 129 -14.46 -4.27 -25.16
CA GLU A 129 -13.89 -5.48 -24.58
C GLU A 129 -12.89 -5.13 -23.46
N ILE A 130 -12.08 -4.10 -23.67
CA ILE A 130 -11.13 -3.63 -22.65
C ILE A 130 -11.89 -3.08 -21.44
N TYR A 131 -12.88 -2.21 -21.62
CA TYR A 131 -13.66 -1.68 -20.50
C TYR A 131 -14.39 -2.77 -19.72
N ASN A 132 -14.95 -3.79 -20.38
CA ASN A 132 -15.55 -4.93 -19.71
C ASN A 132 -14.52 -5.69 -18.86
N TYR A 133 -13.33 -5.92 -19.38
CA TYR A 133 -12.25 -6.55 -18.63
C TYR A 133 -11.80 -5.72 -17.41
N LEU A 134 -11.68 -4.40 -17.57
CA LEU A 134 -11.39 -3.50 -16.44
C LEU A 134 -12.48 -3.57 -15.36
N ASP A 135 -13.73 -3.75 -15.77
CA ASP A 135 -14.85 -3.93 -14.83
C ASP A 135 -14.80 -5.28 -14.09
N GLU A 136 -14.26 -6.33 -14.71
CA GLU A 136 -13.97 -7.59 -14.02
C GLU A 136 -12.86 -7.43 -13.00
N VAL A 137 -11.73 -6.83 -13.39
CA VAL A 137 -10.63 -6.52 -12.44
C VAL A 137 -11.13 -5.66 -11.28
N TYR A 138 -11.96 -4.66 -11.54
CA TYR A 138 -12.58 -3.85 -10.49
C TYR A 138 -13.43 -4.68 -9.52
N LYS A 139 -14.21 -5.65 -10.01
CA LYS A 139 -15.03 -6.54 -9.16
C LYS A 139 -14.13 -7.40 -8.28
N ASP A 140 -13.05 -7.95 -8.82
CA ASP A 140 -12.10 -8.74 -8.05
C ASP A 140 -11.41 -7.90 -6.97
N ILE A 141 -10.99 -6.66 -7.29
CA ILE A 141 -10.43 -5.74 -6.30
C ILE A 141 -11.44 -5.44 -5.20
N LYS A 142 -12.72 -5.25 -5.53
CA LYS A 142 -13.78 -5.05 -4.53
C LYS A 142 -13.87 -6.23 -3.57
N VAL A 143 -13.88 -7.46 -4.06
CA VAL A 143 -13.90 -8.68 -3.24
C VAL A 143 -12.64 -8.77 -2.37
N LEU A 144 -11.47 -8.43 -2.91
CA LEU A 144 -10.22 -8.40 -2.14
C LEU A 144 -10.31 -7.41 -0.97
N ILE A 145 -10.81 -6.20 -1.22
CA ILE A 145 -10.95 -5.15 -0.20
C ILE A 145 -11.89 -5.60 0.92
N GLU A 146 -13.03 -6.20 0.59
CA GLU A 146 -13.98 -6.75 1.58
C GLU A 146 -13.28 -7.77 2.48
N LYS A 147 -12.56 -8.74 1.90
CA LYS A 147 -11.82 -9.77 2.66
C LYS A 147 -10.70 -9.21 3.53
N VAL A 148 -9.99 -8.23 3.03
CA VAL A 148 -8.92 -7.58 3.82
C VAL A 148 -9.51 -6.83 4.98
N LYS A 149 -10.61 -6.10 4.80
CA LYS A 149 -11.31 -5.36 5.87
C LYS A 149 -11.87 -6.28 6.96
N ASP A 150 -12.30 -7.49 6.60
CA ASP A 150 -12.76 -8.48 7.58
C ASP A 150 -11.64 -8.98 8.51
N LEU A 151 -10.38 -8.82 8.09
CA LEU A 151 -9.20 -9.29 8.82
C LEU A 151 -8.38 -8.18 9.45
N ASN A 152 -8.39 -6.97 8.87
CA ASN A 152 -7.50 -5.88 9.24
C ASN A 152 -8.28 -4.69 9.80
N GLU A 153 -8.00 -4.32 11.05
CA GLU A 153 -8.58 -3.16 11.73
C GLU A 153 -7.71 -1.90 11.59
N GLY A 154 -6.52 -2.03 11.02
CA GLY A 154 -5.57 -0.94 10.80
C GLY A 154 -5.96 -0.01 9.65
N LYS A 155 -5.08 0.92 9.35
CA LYS A 155 -5.26 1.82 8.21
C LYS A 155 -4.77 1.16 6.92
N ILE A 156 -5.63 1.18 5.91
CA ILE A 156 -5.35 0.63 4.59
C ILE A 156 -5.10 1.78 3.61
N ILE A 157 -4.04 1.66 2.83
CA ILE A 157 -3.74 2.55 1.71
C ILE A 157 -3.69 1.71 0.44
N PHE A 158 -4.56 1.98 -0.51
CA PHE A 158 -4.56 1.33 -1.80
C PHE A 158 -3.78 2.18 -2.81
N LEU A 159 -2.81 1.55 -3.49
CA LEU A 159 -2.07 2.16 -4.57
C LEU A 159 -2.81 1.93 -5.89
N GLY A 160 -3.22 3.00 -6.53
CA GLY A 160 -3.86 2.94 -7.85
C GLY A 160 -2.92 2.44 -8.94
N ILE A 161 -3.49 2.16 -10.08
CA ILE A 161 -2.82 1.56 -11.24
C ILE A 161 -2.16 2.66 -12.07
N TYR A 162 -0.98 2.40 -12.64
CA TYR A 162 -0.26 3.33 -13.50
C TYR A 162 -0.01 2.70 -14.89
N ASN A 163 0.16 3.55 -15.91
CA ASN A 163 0.45 3.12 -17.26
C ASN A 163 1.95 2.81 -17.41
N ASP A 164 2.29 1.54 -17.43
CA ASP A 164 3.64 1.01 -17.70
C ASP A 164 3.78 0.40 -19.10
N THR A 165 2.77 0.57 -19.96
CA THR A 165 2.85 0.14 -21.37
C THR A 165 3.67 1.08 -22.25
N GLY A 166 3.93 2.31 -21.78
CA GLY A 166 4.57 3.36 -22.57
C GLY A 166 3.70 3.95 -23.68
N ASN A 167 2.53 3.37 -23.94
CA ASN A 167 1.57 3.86 -24.96
C ASN A 167 0.58 4.83 -24.31
N LYS A 168 0.64 6.11 -24.69
CA LYS A 168 -0.28 7.15 -24.21
C LYS A 168 -1.74 6.94 -24.61
N ASP A 169 -2.02 6.21 -25.69
CA ASP A 169 -3.39 5.88 -26.10
C ASP A 169 -4.10 5.00 -25.06
N ASN A 170 -3.34 4.25 -24.28
CA ASN A 170 -3.84 3.45 -23.17
C ASN A 170 -4.23 4.28 -21.93
N ASP A 171 -3.81 5.54 -21.84
CA ASP A 171 -4.11 6.40 -20.68
C ASP A 171 -5.60 6.48 -20.35
N LYS A 172 -6.48 6.38 -21.35
CA LYS A 172 -7.95 6.38 -21.17
C LYS A 172 -8.41 5.24 -20.28
N TYR A 173 -7.81 4.04 -20.41
CA TYR A 173 -8.16 2.86 -19.63
C TYR A 173 -7.67 2.98 -18.18
N TYR A 174 -6.45 3.48 -17.99
CA TYR A 174 -5.91 3.72 -16.64
C TYR A 174 -6.67 4.82 -15.90
N LYS A 175 -7.10 5.87 -16.58
CA LYS A 175 -7.97 6.90 -15.98
C LYS A 175 -9.32 6.32 -15.57
N TYR A 176 -9.96 5.55 -16.47
CA TYR A 176 -11.24 4.92 -16.18
C TYR A 176 -11.21 4.04 -14.94
N ILE A 177 -10.28 3.09 -14.87
CA ILE A 177 -10.22 2.17 -13.72
C ILE A 177 -9.84 2.91 -12.42
N ASN A 178 -8.92 3.86 -12.47
CA ASN A 178 -8.51 4.62 -11.29
C ASN A 178 -9.64 5.49 -10.71
N GLU A 179 -10.52 6.06 -11.53
CA GLU A 179 -11.71 6.78 -11.02
C GLU A 179 -12.67 5.84 -10.30
N LYS A 180 -12.91 4.63 -10.83
CA LYS A 180 -13.74 3.63 -10.15
C LYS A 180 -13.11 3.16 -8.84
N LEU A 181 -11.80 2.89 -8.82
CA LEU A 181 -11.07 2.49 -7.63
C LEU A 181 -11.06 3.58 -6.56
N LYS A 182 -10.89 4.84 -6.95
CA LYS A 182 -10.96 5.98 -6.03
C LYS A 182 -12.31 6.05 -5.31
N LEU A 183 -13.41 5.87 -6.04
CA LEU A 183 -14.76 5.84 -5.45
C LEU A 183 -14.96 4.65 -4.52
N LEU A 184 -14.48 3.46 -4.91
CA LEU A 184 -14.52 2.25 -4.10
C LEU A 184 -13.74 2.45 -2.79
N MET A 185 -12.52 2.97 -2.85
CA MET A 185 -11.69 3.17 -1.66
C MET A 185 -12.32 4.21 -0.73
N HIS A 186 -12.82 5.31 -1.28
CA HIS A 186 -13.50 6.33 -0.50
C HIS A 186 -14.75 5.79 0.22
N SER A 187 -15.58 4.98 -0.45
CA SER A 187 -16.78 4.37 0.15
C SER A 187 -16.46 3.32 1.24
N ASN A 188 -15.21 2.87 1.31
CA ASN A 188 -14.72 1.90 2.29
C ASN A 188 -13.83 2.50 3.39
N ASP A 189 -13.69 3.82 3.45
CA ASP A 189 -12.77 4.54 4.37
C ASP A 189 -11.31 4.08 4.21
N ILE A 190 -10.90 3.83 2.95
CA ILE A 190 -9.55 3.44 2.57
C ILE A 190 -8.86 4.62 1.90
N ASP A 191 -7.64 4.91 2.33
CA ASP A 191 -6.81 5.91 1.68
C ASP A 191 -6.39 5.45 0.27
N TYR A 192 -6.51 6.36 -0.70
CA TYR A 192 -6.18 6.09 -2.08
C TYR A 192 -5.03 6.97 -2.58
N LEU A 193 -4.00 6.35 -3.16
CA LEU A 193 -2.94 7.06 -3.88
C LEU A 193 -2.98 6.69 -5.35
N ASN A 194 -3.46 7.59 -6.20
CA ASN A 194 -3.52 7.39 -7.65
C ASN A 194 -2.12 7.44 -8.27
N LEU A 195 -1.52 6.27 -8.55
CA LEU A 195 -0.19 6.18 -9.12
C LEU A 195 -0.12 6.70 -10.56
N PHE A 196 -1.20 6.62 -11.35
CA PHE A 196 -1.23 7.23 -12.67
C PHE A 196 -0.93 8.73 -12.60
N TYR A 197 -1.55 9.44 -11.66
CA TYR A 197 -1.28 10.87 -11.47
C TYR A 197 0.08 11.18 -10.81
N VAL A 198 0.65 10.22 -10.10
CA VAL A 198 1.99 10.40 -9.52
C VAL A 198 3.06 10.17 -10.57
N LEU A 199 2.97 9.09 -11.34
CA LEU A 199 4.04 8.58 -12.19
C LEU A 199 3.94 9.06 -13.65
N ASN A 200 2.76 8.93 -14.27
CA ASN A 200 2.62 9.18 -15.71
C ASN A 200 2.53 10.66 -16.10
N LYS A 201 2.51 11.57 -15.11
CA LYS A 201 2.56 13.02 -15.36
C LYS A 201 3.96 13.62 -15.41
N ASN A 202 4.98 12.86 -15.02
CA ASN A 202 6.37 13.29 -15.07
C ASN A 202 7.21 12.24 -15.82
N GLU A 203 7.82 12.67 -16.92
CA GLU A 203 8.60 11.78 -17.80
C GLU A 203 9.84 11.18 -17.13
N ASP A 204 10.32 11.77 -16.03
CA ASP A 204 11.50 11.29 -15.29
C ASP A 204 11.17 10.19 -14.28
N TYR A 205 9.88 9.92 -14.02
CA TYR A 205 9.46 8.97 -12.99
C TYR A 205 9.34 7.52 -13.48
N LEU A 206 9.29 7.35 -14.81
CA LEU A 206 9.27 6.04 -15.46
C LEU A 206 10.39 5.95 -16.48
N THR A 207 11.01 4.77 -16.63
CA THR A 207 12.00 4.54 -17.68
C THR A 207 11.34 4.61 -19.05
N LYS A 208 12.15 4.85 -20.10
CA LYS A 208 11.69 4.83 -21.50
C LYS A 208 12.11 3.51 -22.15
N GLY A 209 11.33 3.01 -23.09
CA GLY A 209 11.64 1.80 -23.85
C GLY A 209 10.59 0.69 -23.69
N ASN A 210 10.97 -0.53 -24.04
CA ASN A 210 10.05 -1.67 -24.07
C ASN A 210 9.69 -2.24 -22.69
N ASN A 211 10.51 -1.94 -21.69
CA ASN A 211 10.25 -2.32 -20.29
C ASN A 211 10.23 -1.05 -19.46
N ILE A 212 9.07 -0.70 -18.96
CA ILE A 212 8.87 0.49 -18.15
C ILE A 212 9.00 0.13 -16.68
N TYR A 213 9.93 0.79 -15.99
CA TYR A 213 10.16 0.66 -14.55
C TYR A 213 10.06 2.01 -13.87
N ILE A 214 9.73 1.99 -12.59
CA ILE A 214 9.74 3.20 -11.77
C ILE A 214 11.20 3.59 -11.52
N THR A 215 11.57 4.82 -11.83
CA THR A 215 12.91 5.36 -11.59
C THR A 215 13.14 5.64 -10.10
N ASN A 216 14.35 6.07 -9.75
CA ASN A 216 14.65 6.51 -8.38
C ASN A 216 13.80 7.73 -8.00
N GLU A 217 13.66 8.69 -8.90
CA GLU A 217 12.83 9.89 -8.74
C GLU A 217 11.36 9.54 -8.57
N GLY A 218 10.84 8.56 -9.33
CA GLY A 218 9.50 8.03 -9.20
C GLY A 218 9.27 7.38 -7.83
N ASN A 219 10.23 6.58 -7.34
CA ASN A 219 10.16 5.97 -6.01
C ASN A 219 10.16 7.02 -4.89
N ILE A 220 11.00 8.06 -5.00
CA ILE A 220 11.01 9.18 -4.05
C ILE A 220 9.67 9.93 -4.09
N ALA A 221 9.07 10.11 -5.27
CA ALA A 221 7.77 10.76 -5.40
C ALA A 221 6.65 9.97 -4.71
N ILE A 222 6.64 8.64 -4.88
CA ILE A 222 5.69 7.75 -4.19
C ILE A 222 5.93 7.81 -2.68
N PHE A 223 7.20 7.63 -2.24
CA PHE A 223 7.59 7.70 -0.84
C PHE A 223 7.10 8.98 -0.17
N ASN A 224 7.38 10.15 -0.73
CA ASN A 224 7.00 11.44 -0.15
C ASN A 224 5.47 11.57 0.05
N LYS A 225 4.68 11.02 -0.88
CA LYS A 225 3.21 11.06 -0.79
C LYS A 225 2.67 10.07 0.23
N LEU A 226 3.19 8.85 0.25
CA LEU A 226 2.77 7.80 1.17
C LEU A 226 3.20 8.11 2.60
N TYR A 227 4.46 8.48 2.80
CA TYR A 227 4.98 8.79 4.12
C TYR A 227 4.21 9.92 4.78
N ARG A 228 3.88 10.98 4.01
CA ARG A 228 3.02 12.07 4.51
C ARG A 228 1.63 11.58 4.95
N LYS A 229 1.02 10.65 4.19
CA LYS A 229 -0.27 10.05 4.59
C LYS A 229 -0.12 9.26 5.89
N ILE A 230 0.88 8.41 5.98
CA ILE A 230 1.18 7.62 7.18
C ILE A 230 1.44 8.53 8.39
N ASP A 231 2.24 9.58 8.20
CA ASP A 231 2.55 10.58 9.23
C ASP A 231 1.28 11.27 9.76
N GLN A 232 0.42 11.71 8.87
CA GLN A 232 -0.88 12.32 9.24
C GLN A 232 -1.81 11.36 9.99
N LEU A 233 -1.82 10.09 9.60
CA LEU A 233 -2.72 9.08 10.18
C LEU A 233 -2.27 8.59 11.56
N TYR A 234 -0.97 8.52 11.81
CA TYR A 234 -0.39 7.88 12.98
C TYR A 234 0.43 8.77 13.88
N LEU A 235 1.10 9.79 13.33
CA LEU A 235 2.08 10.57 14.09
C LEU A 235 1.47 11.85 14.66
N HIS A 236 0.45 12.44 14.00
CA HIS A 236 -0.25 13.64 14.49
C HIS A 236 -1.43 13.37 15.44
N LYS A 237 -1.91 12.12 15.56
CA LYS A 237 -2.93 11.76 16.57
C LYS A 237 -2.39 11.65 18.00
N GLN A 238 -1.10 11.90 18.20
CA GLN A 238 -0.42 11.78 19.50
C GLN A 238 -0.07 13.13 20.15
N LEU A 239 -0.57 14.24 19.61
CA LEU A 239 -0.57 15.58 20.20
C LEU A 239 -1.95 15.94 20.71
#